data_6e1c55ac774d84f33b020dabf86741fd
#
_entry.id   6e1c55ac774d84f33b020dabf86741fd
#
_cell.length_a   1.000
_cell.length_b   1.000
_cell.length_c   1.000
_cell.angle_alpha   90.00
_cell.angle_beta   90.00
_cell.angle_gamma   90.00
#
_symmetry.space_group_name_H-M   'P 1'
#
loop_
_entity.id
_entity.type
_entity.pdbx_description
1 polymer ?
#
loop_
_entity_poly.entity_id
_entity_poly.type
_entity_poly.pdbx_seq_one_letter_code
_entity_poly.pdbx_strand_id
1 'polypeptide(L)'
;MVQCLELHYRQQKHQKEIAQALGISSSKVSRLLKRAFEEGLIRVELDLPLNPRLGAALVEGFGLRDAVVVPASGRGDVKDALGAAAAAYFEKVASSGLRVGISCGFTLYHTIHHLKERRFRDLTLYPLSGESTLRLVDLSPNTLVGMMAAKYRPHVAAYALPVQHLASLSQIERERRRLLRDPEVRKIYEGAQNVDVALVGIGFIGEGTPGFCSLAEAYGVSVKTLRRLGVVGEVNYQPFDAGGKVVDRPELRPLSRRMLSVTADRLQALSRAEAKYVIGVAGGRPKVEAIRAALRGRFLNVLITDEDTALALVG
;
A
#
# COMPACT_ATOMS: atom_id res chain seq x y z
N MET A 1 17.85 -2.56 30.64
CA MET A 1 17.08 -3.02 29.47
C MET A 1 17.98 -3.70 28.43
N VAL A 2 19.00 -3.04 27.89
CA VAL A 2 19.91 -3.63 26.86
C VAL A 2 20.49 -4.99 27.29
N GLN A 3 21.00 -5.09 28.51
CA GLN A 3 21.55 -6.34 29.05
C GLN A 3 20.50 -7.48 29.10
N CYS A 4 19.24 -7.14 29.38
CA CYS A 4 18.12 -8.09 29.36
C CYS A 4 17.87 -8.61 27.92
N LEU A 5 17.98 -7.74 26.92
CA LEU A 5 17.83 -8.09 25.51
C LEU A 5 18.96 -8.98 25.03
N GLU A 6 20.21 -8.65 25.38
CA GLU A 6 21.38 -9.49 25.03
C GLU A 6 21.27 -10.90 25.60
N LEU A 7 20.90 -11.03 26.87
CA LEU A 7 20.72 -12.32 27.51
C LEU A 7 19.57 -13.12 26.85
N HIS A 8 18.46 -12.47 26.49
CA HIS A 8 17.32 -13.13 25.89
C HIS A 8 17.53 -13.52 24.42
N TYR A 9 17.92 -12.56 23.57
CA TYR A 9 17.97 -12.76 22.13
C TYR A 9 19.30 -13.28 21.60
N ARG A 10 20.43 -12.87 22.18
CA ARG A 10 21.75 -13.36 21.76
C ARG A 10 22.17 -14.62 22.47
N GLN A 11 21.89 -14.74 23.78
CA GLN A 11 22.28 -15.88 24.56
C GLN A 11 21.17 -16.90 24.80
N GLN A 12 19.96 -16.65 24.25
CA GLN A 12 18.78 -17.52 24.33
C GLN A 12 18.39 -17.94 25.75
N LYS A 13 18.69 -17.13 26.75
CA LYS A 13 18.34 -17.42 28.15
C LYS A 13 16.85 -17.24 28.41
N HIS A 14 16.26 -18.13 29.19
CA HIS A 14 14.88 -18.00 29.63
C HIS A 14 14.71 -16.84 30.62
N GLN A 15 13.50 -16.27 30.68
CA GLN A 15 13.23 -15.11 31.55
C GLN A 15 13.54 -15.33 33.01
N LYS A 16 13.45 -16.59 33.52
CA LYS A 16 13.83 -16.95 34.88
C LYS A 16 15.35 -16.83 35.10
N GLU A 17 16.14 -17.30 34.15
CA GLU A 17 17.61 -17.23 34.21
C GLU A 17 18.10 -15.80 34.11
N ILE A 18 17.41 -14.99 33.27
CA ILE A 18 17.71 -13.55 33.15
C ILE A 18 17.37 -12.82 34.45
N ALA A 19 16.22 -13.15 35.05
CA ALA A 19 15.83 -12.60 36.35
C ALA A 19 16.87 -12.88 37.42
N GLN A 20 17.40 -14.10 37.48
CA GLN A 20 18.42 -14.52 38.42
C GLN A 20 19.79 -13.82 38.14
N ALA A 21 20.19 -13.76 36.87
CA ALA A 21 21.44 -13.13 36.46
C ALA A 21 21.47 -11.61 36.69
N LEU A 22 20.30 -10.95 36.59
CA LEU A 22 20.19 -9.50 36.75
C LEU A 22 19.67 -9.06 38.14
N GLY A 23 19.39 -10.00 39.05
CA GLY A 23 18.86 -9.70 40.40
C GLY A 23 17.48 -9.01 40.36
N ILE A 24 16.62 -9.33 39.40
CA ILE A 24 15.27 -8.74 39.24
C ILE A 24 14.21 -9.83 39.13
N SER A 25 12.93 -9.47 39.28
CA SER A 25 11.86 -10.45 39.13
C SER A 25 11.60 -10.82 37.66
N SER A 26 11.13 -12.05 37.40
CA SER A 26 10.73 -12.51 36.05
C SER A 26 9.66 -11.61 35.43
N SER A 27 8.73 -11.09 36.23
CA SER A 27 7.73 -10.12 35.79
C SER A 27 8.34 -8.78 35.34
N LYS A 28 9.45 -8.38 35.95
CA LYS A 28 10.20 -7.18 35.51
C LYS A 28 10.94 -7.45 34.21
N VAL A 29 11.52 -8.66 34.04
CA VAL A 29 12.12 -9.09 32.75
C VAL A 29 11.08 -9.04 31.63
N SER A 30 9.90 -9.65 31.82
CA SER A 30 8.81 -9.64 30.84
C SER A 30 8.40 -8.22 30.43
N ARG A 31 8.23 -7.32 31.41
CA ARG A 31 7.91 -5.91 31.13
C ARG A 31 9.04 -5.18 30.38
N LEU A 32 10.30 -5.46 30.67
CA LEU A 32 11.42 -4.87 29.97
C LEU A 32 11.52 -5.35 28.52
N LEU A 33 11.25 -6.64 28.25
CA LEU A 33 11.22 -7.20 26.89
C LEU A 33 10.06 -6.59 26.09
N LYS A 34 8.85 -6.51 26.68
CA LYS A 34 7.69 -5.88 26.05
C LYS A 34 7.95 -4.41 25.71
N ARG A 35 8.45 -3.65 26.68
CA ARG A 35 8.79 -2.24 26.50
C ARG A 35 9.86 -2.02 25.43
N ALA A 36 10.86 -2.88 25.36
CA ALA A 36 11.91 -2.81 24.33
C ALA A 36 11.34 -3.05 22.92
N PHE A 37 10.34 -3.90 22.79
CA PHE A 37 9.60 -4.09 21.54
C PHE A 37 8.76 -2.84 21.19
N GLU A 38 8.05 -2.29 22.16
CA GLU A 38 7.24 -1.06 22.01
C GLU A 38 8.11 0.17 21.67
N GLU A 39 9.31 0.26 22.24
CA GLU A 39 10.28 1.34 21.97
C GLU A 39 11.10 1.10 20.68
N GLY A 40 10.85 0.00 19.94
CA GLY A 40 11.55 -0.32 18.68
C GLY A 40 13.02 -0.71 18.84
N LEU A 41 13.46 -1.06 20.05
CA LEU A 41 14.82 -1.55 20.33
C LEU A 41 15.03 -3.00 19.87
N ILE A 42 13.92 -3.72 19.61
CA ILE A 42 13.89 -5.06 19.03
C ILE A 42 13.13 -4.98 17.72
N ARG A 43 13.74 -5.46 16.65
CA ARG A 43 13.07 -5.73 15.38
C ARG A 43 13.09 -7.24 15.18
N VAL A 44 11.90 -7.83 15.04
CA VAL A 44 11.75 -9.24 14.68
C VAL A 44 11.63 -9.30 13.16
N GLU A 45 12.62 -9.85 12.48
CA GLU A 45 12.52 -10.18 11.06
C GLU A 45 11.94 -11.61 10.99
N LEU A 46 10.77 -11.73 10.43
CA LEU A 46 10.18 -13.04 10.14
C LEU A 46 10.51 -13.37 8.68
N ASP A 47 11.35 -14.38 8.46
CA ASP A 47 11.42 -15.05 7.16
C ASP A 47 10.11 -15.82 6.98
N LEU A 48 9.11 -15.15 6.38
CA LEU A 48 7.85 -15.78 6.07
C LEU A 48 8.10 -16.84 4.99
N PRO A 49 7.70 -18.10 5.20
CA PRO A 49 7.79 -19.12 4.17
C PRO A 49 6.85 -18.73 3.02
N LEU A 50 7.43 -18.20 1.95
CA LEU A 50 6.66 -17.84 0.75
C LEU A 50 6.18 -19.08 0.02
N ASN A 51 5.04 -19.00 -0.66
CA ASN A 51 4.53 -20.08 -1.51
C ASN A 51 4.86 -19.82 -2.99
N PRO A 52 6.05 -20.27 -3.48
CA PRO A 52 6.48 -19.98 -4.84
C PRO A 52 5.64 -20.70 -5.91
N ARG A 53 5.00 -21.82 -5.57
CA ARG A 53 4.12 -22.56 -6.51
C ARG A 53 2.86 -21.77 -6.83
N LEU A 54 2.20 -21.20 -5.82
CA LEU A 54 1.05 -20.32 -6.03
C LEU A 54 1.46 -19.03 -6.72
N GLY A 55 2.64 -18.48 -6.39
CA GLY A 55 3.19 -17.32 -7.10
C GLY A 55 3.35 -17.59 -8.60
N ALA A 56 3.97 -18.71 -8.98
CA ALA A 56 4.13 -19.12 -10.38
C ALA A 56 2.77 -19.31 -11.09
N ALA A 57 1.80 -19.93 -10.43
CA ALA A 57 0.45 -20.12 -10.99
C ALA A 57 -0.27 -18.77 -11.24
N LEU A 58 -0.10 -17.79 -10.35
CA LEU A 58 -0.63 -16.43 -10.55
C LEU A 58 0.07 -15.72 -11.72
N VAL A 59 1.39 -15.84 -11.83
CA VAL A 59 2.16 -15.27 -12.95
C VAL A 59 1.67 -15.83 -14.27
N GLU A 60 1.54 -17.14 -14.39
CA GLU A 60 1.07 -17.81 -15.61
C GLU A 60 -0.40 -17.47 -15.91
N GLY A 61 -1.29 -17.58 -14.92
CA GLY A 61 -2.73 -17.39 -15.11
C GLY A 61 -3.15 -15.97 -15.45
N PHE A 62 -2.40 -14.97 -14.99
CA PHE A 62 -2.75 -13.54 -15.19
C PHE A 62 -1.72 -12.76 -16.02
N GLY A 63 -0.63 -13.40 -16.47
CA GLY A 63 0.42 -12.75 -17.24
C GLY A 63 1.15 -11.66 -16.43
N LEU A 64 1.39 -11.90 -15.14
CA LEU A 64 2.12 -11.01 -14.27
C LEU A 64 3.63 -11.11 -14.54
N ARG A 65 4.36 -10.07 -14.16
CA ARG A 65 5.82 -10.10 -14.10
C ARG A 65 6.33 -10.93 -12.93
N ASP A 66 5.66 -10.81 -11.79
CA ASP A 66 6.01 -11.53 -10.57
C ASP A 66 4.80 -11.59 -9.61
N ALA A 67 4.78 -12.58 -8.72
CA ALA A 67 3.80 -12.69 -7.66
C ALA A 67 4.45 -13.26 -6.40
N VAL A 68 4.19 -12.62 -5.26
CA VAL A 68 4.66 -13.08 -3.95
C VAL A 68 3.45 -13.47 -3.13
N VAL A 69 3.43 -14.72 -2.65
CA VAL A 69 2.34 -15.27 -1.85
C VAL A 69 2.86 -15.56 -0.45
N VAL A 70 2.32 -14.82 0.54
CA VAL A 70 2.62 -15.06 1.96
C VAL A 70 1.69 -16.14 2.51
N PRO A 71 2.11 -16.87 3.57
CA PRO A 71 1.25 -17.88 4.21
C PRO A 71 -0.08 -17.29 4.66
N ALA A 72 -1.11 -18.12 4.69
CA ALA A 72 -2.37 -17.76 5.32
C ALA A 72 -2.11 -17.49 6.82
N SER A 73 -2.39 -16.25 7.26
CA SER A 73 -2.20 -15.87 8.66
C SER A 73 -3.32 -16.44 9.51
N GLY A 74 -3.05 -17.52 10.27
CA GLY A 74 -4.05 -18.21 11.08
C GLY A 74 -4.71 -17.35 12.16
N ARG A 75 -4.01 -16.40 12.78
CA ARG A 75 -4.52 -15.46 13.80
C ARG A 75 -3.89 -14.06 13.76
N GLY A 76 -3.00 -13.77 12.80
CA GLY A 76 -2.33 -12.49 12.64
C GLY A 76 -3.06 -11.53 11.67
N ASP A 77 -2.73 -10.26 11.69
CA ASP A 77 -3.23 -9.32 10.68
C ASP A 77 -2.51 -9.59 9.34
N VAL A 78 -3.26 -10.10 8.37
CA VAL A 78 -2.75 -10.36 7.01
C VAL A 78 -2.08 -9.13 6.39
N LYS A 79 -2.50 -7.93 6.76
CA LYS A 79 -1.94 -6.68 6.24
C LYS A 79 -0.48 -6.47 6.66
N ASP A 80 -0.12 -6.90 7.86
CA ASP A 80 1.26 -6.81 8.35
C ASP A 80 2.18 -7.75 7.55
N ALA A 81 1.80 -9.01 7.38
CA ALA A 81 2.54 -9.98 6.57
C ALA A 81 2.68 -9.54 5.11
N LEU A 82 1.60 -9.04 4.51
CA LEU A 82 1.63 -8.46 3.17
C LEU A 82 2.54 -7.25 3.09
N GLY A 83 2.51 -6.39 4.11
CA GLY A 83 3.38 -5.21 4.23
C GLY A 83 4.85 -5.60 4.28
N ALA A 84 5.22 -6.58 5.10
CA ALA A 84 6.58 -7.09 5.20
C ALA A 84 7.08 -7.66 3.85
N ALA A 85 6.27 -8.48 3.19
CA ALA A 85 6.62 -9.07 1.89
C ALA A 85 6.74 -7.99 0.79
N ALA A 86 5.85 -6.99 0.80
CA ALA A 86 5.90 -5.88 -0.15
C ALA A 86 7.12 -4.99 0.06
N ALA A 87 7.52 -4.75 1.32
CA ALA A 87 8.74 -4.03 1.65
C ALA A 87 9.98 -4.77 1.14
N ALA A 88 10.09 -6.07 1.40
CA ALA A 88 11.18 -6.91 0.92
C ALA A 88 11.24 -6.93 -0.62
N TYR A 89 10.08 -7.04 -1.30
CA TYR A 89 10.02 -6.99 -2.75
C TYR A 89 10.44 -5.63 -3.30
N PHE A 90 9.95 -4.54 -2.70
CA PHE A 90 10.36 -3.19 -3.09
C PHE A 90 11.87 -3.02 -2.95
N GLU A 91 12.48 -3.45 -1.84
CA GLU A 91 13.92 -3.35 -1.60
C GLU A 91 14.75 -4.15 -2.61
N LYS A 92 14.20 -5.26 -3.14
CA LYS A 92 14.82 -6.06 -4.20
C LYS A 92 14.87 -5.32 -5.53
N VAL A 93 13.83 -4.56 -5.88
CA VAL A 93 13.71 -3.86 -7.17
C VAL A 93 14.18 -2.41 -7.11
N ALA A 94 14.28 -1.84 -5.90
CA ALA A 94 14.66 -0.44 -5.71
C ALA A 94 16.15 -0.19 -5.98
N SER A 95 16.42 0.83 -6.76
CA SER A 95 17.77 1.32 -7.05
C SER A 95 17.82 2.85 -6.99
N SER A 96 19.03 3.40 -6.96
CA SER A 96 19.24 4.86 -7.03
C SER A 96 18.72 5.45 -8.35
N GLY A 97 18.24 6.68 -8.32
CA GLY A 97 17.70 7.39 -9.47
C GLY A 97 16.24 7.07 -9.81
N LEU A 98 15.58 6.14 -9.11
CA LEU A 98 14.20 5.78 -9.38
C LEU A 98 13.19 6.83 -8.88
N ARG A 99 12.09 6.91 -9.63
CA ARG A 99 10.87 7.62 -9.24
C ARG A 99 9.88 6.61 -8.69
N VAL A 100 9.49 6.77 -7.44
CA VAL A 100 8.58 5.87 -6.74
C VAL A 100 7.26 6.57 -6.44
N GLY A 101 6.18 5.95 -6.83
CA GLY A 101 4.82 6.43 -6.54
C GLY A 101 4.16 5.61 -5.44
N ILE A 102 3.45 6.28 -4.54
CA ILE A 102 2.79 5.64 -3.40
C ILE A 102 1.33 6.06 -3.37
N SER A 103 0.42 5.08 -3.39
CA SER A 103 -1.01 5.29 -3.18
C SER A 103 -1.34 5.33 -1.67
N CYS A 104 -2.60 5.16 -1.29
CA CYS A 104 -3.07 5.17 0.08
C CYS A 104 -3.41 3.78 0.60
N GLY A 105 -3.56 3.65 1.92
CA GLY A 105 -4.20 2.51 2.57
C GLY A 105 -3.35 1.76 3.58
N PHE A 106 -4.04 0.96 4.41
CA PHE A 106 -3.44 0.22 5.53
C PHE A 106 -2.29 -0.70 5.13
N THR A 107 -2.44 -1.44 4.04
CA THR A 107 -1.40 -2.39 3.61
C THR A 107 -0.12 -1.66 3.20
N LEU A 108 -0.25 -0.49 2.54
CA LEU A 108 0.90 0.34 2.19
C LEU A 108 1.52 1.01 3.43
N TYR A 109 0.71 1.39 4.42
CA TYR A 109 1.22 1.84 5.70
C TYR A 109 2.11 0.78 6.35
N HIS A 110 1.66 -0.48 6.44
CA HIS A 110 2.49 -1.59 6.92
C HIS A 110 3.73 -1.80 6.03
N THR A 111 3.59 -1.69 4.71
CA THR A 111 4.75 -1.77 3.79
C THR A 111 5.82 -0.74 4.15
N ILE A 112 5.43 0.52 4.34
CA ILE A 112 6.39 1.58 4.72
C ILE A 112 7.02 1.32 6.11
N HIS A 113 6.26 0.79 7.05
CA HIS A 113 6.79 0.44 8.38
C HIS A 113 7.88 -0.63 8.32
N HIS A 114 7.72 -1.64 7.46
CA HIS A 114 8.69 -2.72 7.29
C HIS A 114 9.91 -2.37 6.44
N LEU A 115 9.91 -1.24 5.72
CA LEU A 115 11.07 -0.80 4.96
C LEU A 115 12.28 -0.60 5.89
N LYS A 116 13.43 -1.11 5.47
CA LYS A 116 14.70 -0.94 6.16
C LYS A 116 15.31 0.43 5.83
N GLU A 117 16.00 1.02 6.79
CA GLU A 117 16.79 2.22 6.52
C GLU A 117 17.89 1.89 5.51
N ARG A 118 17.89 2.57 4.39
CA ARG A 118 18.85 2.39 3.29
C ARG A 118 19.20 3.73 2.67
N ARG A 119 20.44 3.88 2.21
CA ARG A 119 20.85 5.08 1.48
C ARG A 119 20.68 4.86 -0.01
N PHE A 120 19.81 5.67 -0.61
CA PHE A 120 19.68 5.79 -2.06
C PHE A 120 20.30 7.13 -2.50
N ARG A 121 20.77 7.19 -3.75
CA ARG A 121 21.15 8.44 -4.41
C ARG A 121 20.02 8.81 -5.38
N ASP A 122 19.55 10.07 -5.30
CA ASP A 122 18.57 10.64 -6.23
C ASP A 122 17.23 9.88 -6.33
N LEU A 123 16.79 9.24 -5.24
CA LEU A 123 15.45 8.67 -5.16
C LEU A 123 14.41 9.79 -5.10
N THR A 124 13.36 9.69 -5.91
CA THR A 124 12.28 10.67 -5.92
C THR A 124 10.94 10.01 -5.60
N LEU A 125 10.23 10.53 -4.61
CA LEU A 125 8.98 9.98 -4.11
C LEU A 125 7.81 10.89 -4.48
N TYR A 126 6.75 10.29 -5.03
CA TYR A 126 5.53 10.97 -5.44
C TYR A 126 4.31 10.34 -4.79
N PRO A 127 3.33 11.13 -4.32
CA PRO A 127 2.01 10.59 -4.04
C PRO A 127 1.30 10.29 -5.38
N LEU A 128 0.66 9.12 -5.49
CA LEU A 128 -0.10 8.75 -6.69
C LEU A 128 -1.48 9.42 -6.76
N SER A 129 -1.90 10.05 -5.67
CA SER A 129 -3.10 10.90 -5.63
C SER A 129 -2.94 12.01 -4.60
N GLY A 130 -3.67 13.10 -4.79
CA GLY A 130 -3.92 14.07 -3.74
C GLY A 130 -4.78 13.48 -2.63
N GLU A 131 -4.96 14.19 -1.54
CA GLU A 131 -5.77 13.73 -0.42
C GLU A 131 -7.27 13.92 -0.66
N SER A 132 -8.06 12.95 -0.21
CA SER A 132 -9.51 12.95 -0.34
C SER A 132 -10.26 13.20 0.97
N THR A 133 -9.63 12.97 2.11
CA THR A 133 -10.27 13.04 3.42
C THR A 133 -9.28 13.43 4.51
N LEU A 134 -9.76 14.17 5.50
CA LEU A 134 -9.00 14.54 6.69
C LEU A 134 -9.05 13.47 7.80
N ARG A 135 -9.84 12.40 7.63
CA ARG A 135 -10.11 11.43 8.72
C ARG A 135 -9.04 10.35 8.86
N LEU A 136 -8.31 10.03 7.81
CA LEU A 136 -7.30 8.96 7.81
C LEU A 136 -5.95 9.53 7.34
N VAL A 137 -5.49 10.59 8.01
CA VAL A 137 -4.26 11.30 7.64
C VAL A 137 -3.06 10.37 7.56
N ASP A 138 -2.93 9.44 8.52
CA ASP A 138 -1.81 8.48 8.57
C ASP A 138 -1.75 7.53 7.36
N LEU A 139 -2.87 7.36 6.65
CA LEU A 139 -2.96 6.48 5.48
C LEU A 139 -2.95 7.26 4.16
N SER A 140 -2.81 8.58 4.22
CA SER A 140 -2.82 9.42 3.04
C SER A 140 -1.55 9.22 2.20
N PRO A 141 -1.62 9.37 0.87
CA PRO A 141 -0.44 9.25 0.02
C PRO A 141 0.68 10.22 0.40
N ASN A 142 0.33 11.48 0.77
CA ASN A 142 1.31 12.48 1.20
C ASN A 142 2.04 12.05 2.48
N THR A 143 1.29 11.53 3.47
CA THR A 143 1.87 11.03 4.73
C THR A 143 2.78 9.84 4.48
N LEU A 144 2.34 8.86 3.68
CA LEU A 144 3.13 7.67 3.36
C LEU A 144 4.41 8.02 2.60
N VAL A 145 4.37 9.00 1.68
CA VAL A 145 5.56 9.56 1.03
C VAL A 145 6.51 10.17 2.04
N GLY A 146 6.00 10.97 2.99
CA GLY A 146 6.80 11.56 4.07
C GLY A 146 7.45 10.52 4.97
N MET A 147 6.72 9.48 5.36
CA MET A 147 7.22 8.35 6.16
C MET A 147 8.32 7.59 5.43
N MET A 148 8.15 7.29 4.14
CA MET A 148 9.16 6.62 3.32
C MET A 148 10.40 7.49 3.16
N ALA A 149 10.23 8.79 2.92
CA ALA A 149 11.33 9.74 2.82
C ALA A 149 12.17 9.78 4.12
N ALA A 150 11.53 9.72 5.28
CA ALA A 150 12.22 9.72 6.56
C ALA A 150 13.17 8.51 6.72
N LYS A 151 12.86 7.35 6.14
CA LYS A 151 13.70 6.14 6.16
C LYS A 151 14.91 6.22 5.22
N TYR A 152 14.86 7.04 4.19
CA TYR A 152 15.86 7.05 3.11
C TYR A 152 16.65 8.36 2.99
N ARG A 153 16.44 9.32 3.91
CA ARG A 153 17.24 10.56 3.96
C ARG A 153 18.75 10.29 4.07
N PRO A 154 19.62 11.23 3.66
CA PRO A 154 19.33 12.61 3.25
C PRO A 154 19.12 12.84 1.74
N HIS A 155 19.30 11.85 0.87
CA HIS A 155 19.37 12.03 -0.58
C HIS A 155 18.06 11.62 -1.30
N VAL A 156 16.92 12.01 -0.74
CA VAL A 156 15.60 11.69 -1.29
C VAL A 156 14.77 12.95 -1.46
N ALA A 157 14.31 13.20 -2.67
CA ALA A 157 13.29 14.20 -2.94
C ALA A 157 11.90 13.60 -2.70
N ALA A 158 11.07 14.27 -1.93
CA ALA A 158 9.70 13.84 -1.65
C ALA A 158 8.73 14.99 -1.94
N TYR A 159 7.72 14.70 -2.72
CA TYR A 159 6.73 15.68 -3.15
C TYR A 159 5.37 15.42 -2.48
N ALA A 160 4.50 16.42 -2.52
CA ALA A 160 3.12 16.34 -2.06
C ALA A 160 2.17 16.85 -3.13
N LEU A 161 0.98 16.28 -3.24
CA LEU A 161 -0.11 16.79 -4.05
C LEU A 161 -1.15 17.50 -3.18
N PRO A 162 -1.78 18.59 -3.70
CA PRO A 162 -2.76 19.34 -2.94
C PRO A 162 -3.97 18.52 -2.49
N VAL A 163 -4.51 18.91 -1.33
CA VAL A 163 -5.80 18.40 -0.82
C VAL A 163 -6.94 19.17 -1.49
N GLN A 164 -7.98 18.48 -1.94
CA GLN A 164 -9.16 19.09 -2.56
C GLN A 164 -10.43 18.75 -1.76
N HIS A 165 -11.13 19.78 -1.29
CA HIS A 165 -12.42 19.70 -0.61
C HIS A 165 -13.48 20.49 -1.37
N LEU A 166 -14.09 19.88 -2.40
CA LEU A 166 -15.03 20.57 -3.27
C LEU A 166 -16.35 19.79 -3.37
N ALA A 167 -17.46 20.50 -3.38
CA ALA A 167 -18.79 19.92 -3.25
C ALA A 167 -19.39 19.49 -4.59
N SER A 168 -19.02 20.09 -5.72
CA SER A 168 -19.61 19.79 -7.02
C SER A 168 -18.59 19.46 -8.11
N LEU A 169 -19.01 18.69 -9.13
CA LEU A 169 -18.15 18.30 -10.25
C LEU A 169 -17.57 19.52 -11.00
N SER A 170 -18.39 20.55 -11.21
CA SER A 170 -17.92 21.79 -11.88
C SER A 170 -16.85 22.53 -11.09
N GLN A 171 -16.96 22.56 -9.77
CA GLN A 171 -15.92 23.10 -8.89
C GLN A 171 -14.64 22.25 -8.94
N ILE A 172 -14.78 20.93 -8.92
CA ILE A 172 -13.68 19.98 -9.01
C ILE A 172 -12.89 20.19 -10.31
N GLU A 173 -13.57 20.27 -11.44
CA GLU A 173 -12.91 20.45 -12.73
C GLU A 173 -12.26 21.83 -12.88
N ARG A 174 -12.88 22.88 -12.33
CA ARG A 174 -12.31 24.24 -12.30
C ARG A 174 -11.04 24.29 -11.46
N GLU A 175 -11.09 23.70 -10.26
CA GLU A 175 -9.96 23.68 -9.35
C GLU A 175 -8.81 22.83 -9.90
N ARG A 176 -9.13 21.66 -10.47
CA ARG A 176 -8.14 20.85 -11.17
C ARG A 176 -7.40 21.64 -12.26
N ARG A 177 -8.14 22.38 -13.09
CA ARG A 177 -7.53 23.24 -14.11
C ARG A 177 -6.70 24.36 -13.50
N ARG A 178 -7.14 24.96 -12.39
CA ARG A 178 -6.40 25.99 -11.66
C ARG A 178 -5.07 25.45 -11.12
N LEU A 179 -5.11 24.32 -10.44
CA LEU A 179 -3.93 23.66 -9.87
C LEU A 179 -2.91 23.28 -10.95
N LEU A 180 -3.36 22.75 -12.09
CA LEU A 180 -2.48 22.37 -13.18
C LEU A 180 -1.91 23.55 -13.99
N ARG A 181 -2.36 24.79 -13.73
CA ARG A 181 -1.70 26.01 -14.25
C ARG A 181 -0.45 26.36 -13.47
N ASP A 182 -0.37 25.96 -12.20
CA ASP A 182 0.82 26.11 -11.39
C ASP A 182 1.91 25.15 -11.94
N PRO A 183 3.10 25.70 -12.34
CA PRO A 183 4.16 24.87 -12.92
C PRO A 183 4.71 23.82 -11.98
N GLU A 184 4.78 24.10 -10.66
CA GLU A 184 5.26 23.15 -9.66
C GLU A 184 4.28 22.02 -9.46
N VAL A 185 2.99 22.31 -9.26
CA VAL A 185 1.95 21.30 -9.13
C VAL A 185 1.90 20.42 -10.39
N ARG A 186 1.98 21.02 -11.56
CA ARG A 186 2.02 20.29 -12.83
C ARG A 186 3.22 19.36 -12.91
N LYS A 187 4.43 19.84 -12.59
CA LYS A 187 5.67 19.06 -12.59
C LYS A 187 5.57 17.84 -11.65
N ILE A 188 5.03 18.05 -10.45
CA ILE A 188 4.81 16.96 -9.48
C ILE A 188 3.80 15.95 -10.02
N TYR A 189 2.68 16.42 -10.56
CA TYR A 189 1.64 15.56 -11.13
C TYR A 189 2.15 14.77 -12.34
N GLU A 190 2.90 15.38 -13.24
CA GLU A 190 3.55 14.70 -14.38
C GLU A 190 4.61 13.70 -13.93
N GLY A 191 5.38 14.02 -12.87
CA GLY A 191 6.31 13.11 -12.23
C GLY A 191 5.60 11.86 -11.70
N ALA A 192 4.49 12.02 -10.98
CA ALA A 192 3.66 10.93 -10.48
C ALA A 192 3.09 10.04 -11.60
N GLN A 193 2.76 10.63 -12.77
CA GLN A 193 2.32 9.88 -13.96
C GLN A 193 3.44 9.00 -14.57
N ASN A 194 4.71 9.29 -14.28
CA ASN A 194 5.85 8.67 -14.95
C ASN A 194 6.79 7.91 -13.98
N VAL A 195 6.28 7.46 -12.86
CA VAL A 195 7.05 6.69 -11.87
C VAL A 195 7.59 5.38 -12.47
N ASP A 196 8.68 4.90 -11.90
CA ASP A 196 9.34 3.65 -12.31
C ASP A 196 8.84 2.49 -11.46
N VAL A 197 8.49 2.78 -10.20
CA VAL A 197 7.84 1.84 -9.28
C VAL A 197 6.60 2.51 -8.69
N ALA A 198 5.44 1.89 -8.84
CA ALA A 198 4.19 2.30 -8.19
C ALA A 198 3.79 1.27 -7.13
N LEU A 199 3.57 1.71 -5.89
CA LEU A 199 2.99 0.91 -4.81
C LEU A 199 1.51 1.25 -4.70
N VAL A 200 0.64 0.26 -4.95
CA VAL A 200 -0.82 0.47 -4.96
C VAL A 200 -1.54 -0.56 -4.09
N GLY A 201 -2.56 -0.11 -3.36
CA GLY A 201 -3.54 -0.98 -2.73
C GLY A 201 -4.68 -1.30 -3.69
N ILE A 202 -5.44 -2.37 -3.41
CA ILE A 202 -6.70 -2.67 -4.07
C ILE A 202 -7.80 -2.61 -3.02
N GLY A 203 -8.76 -1.71 -3.23
CA GLY A 203 -9.96 -1.60 -2.42
C GLY A 203 -11.07 -2.51 -2.96
N PHE A 204 -11.92 -3.01 -2.06
CA PHE A 204 -13.13 -3.76 -2.39
C PHE A 204 -14.37 -2.99 -1.95
N ILE A 205 -15.53 -3.34 -2.48
CA ILE A 205 -16.80 -2.67 -2.18
C ILE A 205 -17.52 -3.40 -1.04
N GLY A 206 -17.47 -2.80 0.15
CA GLY A 206 -18.08 -3.35 1.37
C GLY A 206 -18.53 -2.26 2.34
N GLU A 207 -19.54 -2.56 3.15
CA GLU A 207 -20.02 -1.66 4.19
C GLU A 207 -18.95 -1.46 5.27
N GLY A 208 -18.82 -0.22 5.76
CA GLY A 208 -17.81 0.14 6.75
C GLY A 208 -16.36 0.06 6.26
N THR A 209 -16.14 -0.15 4.96
CA THR A 209 -14.79 -0.21 4.39
C THR A 209 -14.21 1.21 4.31
N PRO A 210 -13.04 1.47 4.91
CA PRO A 210 -12.40 2.78 4.81
C PRO A 210 -11.90 3.05 3.38
N GLY A 211 -11.61 4.31 3.09
CA GLY A 211 -11.12 4.72 1.77
C GLY A 211 -12.25 5.05 0.81
N PHE A 212 -12.31 4.39 -0.34
CA PHE A 212 -13.24 4.73 -1.42
C PHE A 212 -14.72 4.64 -1.00
N CYS A 213 -15.13 3.59 -0.28
CA CYS A 213 -16.52 3.45 0.16
C CYS A 213 -16.93 4.54 1.14
N SER A 214 -16.10 4.86 2.15
CA SER A 214 -16.38 5.96 3.08
C SER A 214 -16.42 7.31 2.37
N LEU A 215 -15.58 7.52 1.35
CA LEU A 215 -15.64 8.71 0.52
C LEU A 215 -16.95 8.75 -0.27
N ALA A 216 -17.36 7.64 -0.89
CA ALA A 216 -18.61 7.54 -1.65
C ALA A 216 -19.82 7.86 -0.78
N GLU A 217 -19.89 7.28 0.42
CA GLU A 217 -20.95 7.55 1.40
C GLU A 217 -21.02 9.03 1.80
N ALA A 218 -19.87 9.69 2.00
CA ALA A 218 -19.81 11.12 2.28
C ALA A 218 -20.37 12.00 1.12
N TYR A 219 -20.43 11.45 -0.09
CA TYR A 219 -21.05 12.07 -1.28
C TYR A 219 -22.44 11.52 -1.61
N GLY A 220 -23.08 10.80 -0.68
CA GLY A 220 -24.42 10.24 -0.85
C GLY A 220 -24.48 9.01 -1.77
N VAL A 221 -23.34 8.41 -2.12
CA VAL A 221 -23.26 7.18 -2.93
C VAL A 221 -23.07 5.98 -2.02
N SER A 222 -24.14 5.24 -1.74
CA SER A 222 -24.10 4.06 -0.89
C SER A 222 -23.39 2.88 -1.54
N VAL A 223 -22.89 1.94 -0.72
CA VAL A 223 -22.33 0.66 -1.19
C VAL A 223 -23.31 -0.09 -2.10
N LYS A 224 -24.63 -0.07 -1.78
CA LYS A 224 -25.67 -0.64 -2.64
C LYS A 224 -25.69 0.01 -4.04
N THR A 225 -25.51 1.33 -4.10
CA THR A 225 -25.44 2.06 -5.37
C THR A 225 -24.17 1.68 -6.14
N LEU A 226 -23.01 1.60 -5.49
CA LEU A 226 -21.76 1.18 -6.12
C LEU A 226 -21.91 -0.21 -6.76
N ARG A 227 -22.47 -1.17 -6.03
CA ARG A 227 -22.73 -2.53 -6.55
C ARG A 227 -23.71 -2.53 -7.73
N ARG A 228 -24.79 -1.75 -7.66
CA ARG A 228 -25.75 -1.59 -8.77
C ARG A 228 -25.09 -1.01 -10.02
N LEU A 229 -24.11 -0.14 -9.88
CA LEU A 229 -23.33 0.41 -10.97
C LEU A 229 -22.26 -0.56 -11.50
N GLY A 230 -22.17 -1.78 -10.94
CA GLY A 230 -21.23 -2.82 -11.33
C GLY A 230 -19.84 -2.65 -10.75
N VAL A 231 -19.65 -1.77 -9.76
CA VAL A 231 -18.34 -1.58 -9.13
C VAL A 231 -18.05 -2.75 -8.19
N VAL A 232 -16.91 -3.43 -8.39
CA VAL A 232 -16.44 -4.52 -7.53
C VAL A 232 -15.21 -4.13 -6.71
N GLY A 233 -14.46 -3.13 -7.18
CA GLY A 233 -13.25 -2.67 -6.49
C GLY A 233 -12.79 -1.31 -7.01
N GLU A 234 -11.70 -0.84 -6.41
CA GLU A 234 -11.03 0.38 -6.84
C GLU A 234 -9.50 0.26 -6.73
N VAL A 235 -8.79 1.02 -7.53
CA VAL A 235 -7.35 1.25 -7.43
C VAL A 235 -7.11 2.76 -7.53
N ASN A 236 -6.39 3.31 -6.56
CA ASN A 236 -6.07 4.73 -6.52
C ASN A 236 -7.31 5.64 -6.73
N TYR A 237 -8.42 5.31 -6.05
CA TYR A 237 -9.75 5.95 -6.16
C TYR A 237 -10.42 5.84 -7.53
N GLN A 238 -9.96 4.95 -8.41
CA GLN A 238 -10.58 4.66 -9.69
C GLN A 238 -11.43 3.39 -9.57
N PRO A 239 -12.77 3.48 -9.56
CA PRO A 239 -13.65 2.31 -9.46
C PRO A 239 -13.65 1.51 -10.76
N PHE A 240 -13.70 0.18 -10.65
CA PHE A 240 -13.74 -0.73 -11.78
C PHE A 240 -14.75 -1.87 -11.59
N ASP A 241 -15.20 -2.43 -12.70
CA ASP A 241 -16.11 -3.57 -12.76
C ASP A 241 -15.39 -4.92 -12.70
N ALA A 242 -16.14 -6.02 -12.66
CA ALA A 242 -15.62 -7.39 -12.60
C ALA A 242 -14.75 -7.79 -13.82
N GLY A 243 -14.89 -7.10 -14.94
CA GLY A 243 -14.03 -7.25 -16.12
C GLY A 243 -12.72 -6.47 -16.04
N GLY A 244 -12.55 -5.65 -15.00
CA GLY A 244 -11.40 -4.77 -14.86
C GLY A 244 -11.47 -3.49 -15.69
N LYS A 245 -12.69 -3.08 -16.09
CA LYS A 245 -12.92 -1.83 -16.81
C LYS A 245 -13.29 -0.72 -15.83
N VAL A 246 -12.71 0.45 -15.99
CA VAL A 246 -13.05 1.63 -15.18
C VAL A 246 -14.54 1.98 -15.35
N VAL A 247 -15.24 2.16 -14.22
CA VAL A 247 -16.66 2.54 -14.22
C VAL A 247 -16.76 4.07 -14.18
N ASP A 248 -16.87 4.69 -15.36
CA ASP A 248 -17.10 6.13 -15.50
C ASP A 248 -18.61 6.44 -15.60
N ARG A 249 -19.24 6.65 -14.45
CA ARG A 249 -20.64 7.05 -14.33
C ARG A 249 -20.74 8.46 -13.74
N PRO A 250 -21.76 9.27 -14.14
CA PRO A 250 -21.94 10.63 -13.63
C PRO A 250 -21.89 10.71 -12.10
N GLU A 251 -22.50 9.73 -11.41
CA GLU A 251 -22.55 9.64 -9.95
C GLU A 251 -21.17 9.42 -9.31
N LEU A 252 -20.24 8.79 -10.03
CA LEU A 252 -18.90 8.44 -9.53
C LEU A 252 -17.85 9.48 -9.91
N ARG A 253 -18.11 10.34 -10.89
CA ARG A 253 -17.14 11.37 -11.33
C ARG A 253 -16.71 12.33 -10.23
N PRO A 254 -17.60 12.78 -9.31
CA PRO A 254 -17.17 13.59 -8.17
C PRO A 254 -16.18 12.88 -7.27
N LEU A 255 -16.17 11.56 -7.24
CA LEU A 255 -15.25 10.73 -6.45
C LEU A 255 -13.94 10.50 -7.19
N SER A 256 -14.00 9.96 -8.41
CA SER A 256 -12.82 9.55 -9.19
C SER A 256 -12.03 10.73 -9.80
N ARG A 257 -12.69 11.86 -10.07
CA ARG A 257 -12.06 13.06 -10.65
C ARG A 257 -11.71 14.14 -9.64
N ARG A 258 -12.07 13.92 -8.38
CA ARG A 258 -11.88 14.91 -7.30
C ARG A 258 -10.42 15.26 -7.06
N MET A 259 -9.54 14.33 -7.23
CA MET A 259 -8.13 14.47 -6.92
C MET A 259 -7.26 14.52 -8.16
N LEU A 260 -6.12 15.18 -8.04
CA LEU A 260 -5.02 14.96 -8.96
C LEU A 260 -4.46 13.56 -8.68
N SER A 261 -4.93 12.55 -9.41
CA SER A 261 -4.54 11.15 -9.22
C SER A 261 -4.00 10.54 -10.50
N VAL A 262 -3.07 9.61 -10.34
CA VAL A 262 -2.68 8.69 -11.40
C VAL A 262 -3.87 7.79 -11.70
N THR A 263 -4.36 7.81 -12.94
CA THR A 263 -5.55 7.06 -13.34
C THR A 263 -5.27 5.57 -13.49
N ALA A 264 -6.32 4.75 -13.47
CA ALA A 264 -6.20 3.32 -13.72
C ALA A 264 -5.63 3.02 -15.12
N ASP A 265 -6.02 3.80 -16.15
CA ASP A 265 -5.45 3.68 -17.49
C ASP A 265 -3.94 3.98 -17.49
N ARG A 266 -3.49 4.93 -16.66
CA ARG A 266 -2.08 5.22 -16.53
C ARG A 266 -1.34 4.11 -15.78
N LEU A 267 -1.91 3.55 -14.72
CA LEU A 267 -1.37 2.38 -14.04
C LEU A 267 -1.25 1.20 -15.01
N GLN A 268 -2.26 0.98 -15.85
CA GLN A 268 -2.24 -0.05 -16.90
C GLN A 268 -1.10 0.20 -17.91
N ALA A 269 -0.88 1.45 -18.34
CA ALA A 269 0.23 1.78 -19.23
C ALA A 269 1.60 1.55 -18.55
N LEU A 270 1.73 1.89 -17.27
CA LEU A 270 2.95 1.62 -16.50
C LEU A 270 3.20 0.12 -16.34
N SER A 271 2.15 -0.68 -16.05
CA SER A 271 2.27 -2.12 -15.85
C SER A 271 2.70 -2.88 -17.12
N ARG A 272 2.41 -2.33 -18.30
CA ARG A 272 2.82 -2.89 -19.59
C ARG A 272 4.25 -2.52 -20.00
N ALA A 273 4.83 -1.50 -19.37
CA ALA A 273 6.17 -1.05 -19.69
C ALA A 273 7.21 -1.99 -19.07
N GLU A 274 8.16 -2.47 -19.88
CA GLU A 274 9.14 -3.49 -19.50
C GLU A 274 10.01 -3.10 -18.29
N ALA A 275 10.40 -1.84 -18.19
CA ALA A 275 11.27 -1.36 -17.11
C ALA A 275 10.52 -0.85 -15.88
N LYS A 276 9.18 -0.99 -15.81
CA LYS A 276 8.37 -0.41 -14.74
C LYS A 276 7.66 -1.47 -13.91
N TYR A 277 7.45 -1.14 -12.64
CA TYR A 277 6.76 -2.00 -11.68
C TYR A 277 5.51 -1.29 -11.15
N VAL A 278 4.36 -1.94 -11.26
CA VAL A 278 3.15 -1.57 -10.53
C VAL A 278 2.86 -2.71 -9.57
N ILE A 279 3.24 -2.51 -8.31
CA ILE A 279 3.17 -3.52 -7.26
C ILE A 279 1.83 -3.33 -6.52
N GLY A 280 0.91 -4.25 -6.77
CA GLY A 280 -0.35 -4.33 -6.04
C GLY A 280 -0.18 -5.12 -4.75
N VAL A 281 -0.53 -4.52 -3.61
CA VAL A 281 -0.42 -5.15 -2.29
C VAL A 281 -1.82 -5.32 -1.72
N ALA A 282 -2.37 -6.51 -1.84
CA ALA A 282 -3.74 -6.80 -1.43
C ALA A 282 -3.97 -8.28 -1.13
N GLY A 283 -4.75 -8.58 -0.11
CA GLY A 283 -5.12 -9.93 0.25
C GLY A 283 -6.32 -9.98 1.20
N GLY A 284 -6.75 -11.20 1.51
CA GLY A 284 -7.93 -11.53 2.29
C GLY A 284 -9.14 -11.85 1.42
N ARG A 285 -9.89 -12.88 1.82
CA ARG A 285 -11.06 -13.42 1.08
C ARG A 285 -12.04 -12.35 0.56
N PRO A 286 -12.39 -11.29 1.32
CA PRO A 286 -13.32 -10.27 0.82
C PRO A 286 -12.82 -9.51 -0.40
N LYS A 287 -11.51 -9.51 -0.66
CA LYS A 287 -10.87 -8.79 -1.77
C LYS A 287 -10.67 -9.62 -3.05
N VAL A 288 -10.94 -10.92 -3.02
CA VAL A 288 -10.67 -11.84 -4.16
C VAL A 288 -11.27 -11.33 -5.46
N GLU A 289 -12.55 -10.93 -5.46
CA GLU A 289 -13.22 -10.41 -6.65
C GLU A 289 -12.57 -9.13 -7.18
N ALA A 290 -12.27 -8.18 -6.28
CA ALA A 290 -11.60 -6.93 -6.63
C ALA A 290 -10.18 -7.15 -7.16
N ILE A 291 -9.42 -8.08 -6.55
CA ILE A 291 -8.07 -8.43 -7.01
C ILE A 291 -8.13 -9.08 -8.39
N ARG A 292 -9.04 -10.07 -8.60
CA ARG A 292 -9.26 -10.71 -9.89
C ARG A 292 -9.60 -9.69 -10.99
N ALA A 293 -10.46 -8.74 -10.69
CA ALA A 293 -10.83 -7.67 -11.60
C ALA A 293 -9.65 -6.72 -11.90
N ALA A 294 -8.88 -6.34 -10.90
CA ALA A 294 -7.68 -5.51 -11.07
C ALA A 294 -6.62 -6.19 -11.96
N LEU A 295 -6.46 -7.52 -11.82
CA LEU A 295 -5.59 -8.34 -12.67
C LEU A 295 -6.09 -8.39 -14.13
N ARG A 296 -7.39 -8.61 -14.34
CA ARG A 296 -8.02 -8.54 -15.67
C ARG A 296 -7.84 -7.18 -16.33
N GLY A 297 -7.98 -6.10 -15.56
CA GLY A 297 -7.73 -4.73 -15.99
C GLY A 297 -6.25 -4.41 -16.24
N ARG A 298 -5.34 -5.33 -15.86
CA ARG A 298 -3.89 -5.12 -15.95
C ARG A 298 -3.43 -3.82 -15.27
N PHE A 299 -4.04 -3.47 -14.15
CA PHE A 299 -3.66 -2.28 -13.38
C PHE A 299 -2.34 -2.44 -12.63
N LEU A 300 -1.85 -3.66 -12.52
CA LEU A 300 -0.59 -4.03 -11.88
C LEU A 300 0.12 -5.14 -12.67
N ASN A 301 1.43 -5.26 -12.49
CA ASN A 301 2.23 -6.33 -13.05
C ASN A 301 2.99 -7.15 -11.99
N VAL A 302 2.89 -6.76 -10.73
CA VAL A 302 3.37 -7.54 -9.58
C VAL A 302 2.26 -7.60 -8.54
N LEU A 303 1.96 -8.78 -8.02
CA LEU A 303 0.98 -8.99 -6.96
C LEU A 303 1.65 -9.52 -5.70
N ILE A 304 1.43 -8.85 -4.56
CA ILE A 304 1.76 -9.35 -3.23
C ILE A 304 0.44 -9.72 -2.55
N THR A 305 0.24 -11.00 -2.25
CA THR A 305 -1.02 -11.52 -1.70
C THR A 305 -0.80 -12.65 -0.71
N ASP A 306 -1.86 -13.14 -0.08
CA ASP A 306 -1.86 -14.28 0.83
C ASP A 306 -2.33 -15.58 0.14
N GLU A 307 -2.05 -16.73 0.77
CA GLU A 307 -2.38 -18.07 0.23
C GLU A 307 -3.88 -18.26 -0.01
N ASP A 308 -4.73 -17.83 0.93
CA ASP A 308 -6.20 -18.00 0.79
C ASP A 308 -6.72 -17.22 -0.42
N THR A 309 -6.20 -16.02 -0.62
CA THR A 309 -6.50 -15.18 -1.79
C THR A 309 -5.95 -15.82 -3.06
N ALA A 310 -4.69 -16.27 -3.04
CA ALA A 310 -4.05 -16.88 -4.21
C ALA A 310 -4.78 -18.14 -4.66
N LEU A 311 -5.12 -19.05 -3.73
CA LEU A 311 -5.91 -20.26 -4.02
C LEU A 311 -7.26 -19.92 -4.67
N ALA A 312 -7.97 -18.91 -4.14
CA ALA A 312 -9.25 -18.49 -4.71
C ALA A 312 -9.11 -17.79 -6.09
N LEU A 313 -7.94 -17.26 -6.44
CA LEU A 313 -7.67 -16.64 -7.74
C LEU A 313 -7.34 -17.68 -8.81
N VAL A 314 -6.61 -18.74 -8.49
CA VAL A 314 -6.16 -19.78 -9.45
C VAL A 314 -7.16 -20.93 -9.60
N GLY A 315 -8.04 -21.15 -8.60
CA GLY A 315 -9.17 -22.09 -8.67
C GLY A 315 -10.36 -21.47 -9.34
#